data_3bde975616bfd59ff23b6a6f8aeda2fe
#
_entry.id   3bde975616bfd59ff23b6a6f8aeda2fe
#
_cell.length_a   1.000
_cell.length_b   1.000
_cell.length_c   1.000
_cell.angle_alpha   90.00
_cell.angle_beta   90.00
_cell.angle_gamma   90.00
#
_symmetry.space_group_name_H-M   'P 1'
#
loop_
_entity.id
_entity.type
_entity.pdbx_description
1 polymer ?
#
loop_
_entity_poly.entity_id
_entity_poly.type
_entity_poly.pdbx_seq_one_letter_code
_entity_poly.pdbx_strand_id
1 'polypeptide(L)'
;TYKVGRLNTANIKGVYHNPKYPLLKVIDKDNAGKADSLNAGINYSSKEYYCCIDSDSLLEDDALLKLAAASLDHGIETPALGGNVLPSNGCSVERGHIVKKYLPQTAVPMFQTVEYIRAFMAGRLGLSRINCLLIISGAFGLFRKERVVAAGGYLSRSEKFGKDTVGEDMELVVRISRVMREQCRKYRICYSFNANCWTEVPESSRG
;
A
#
# COMPACT_ATOMS: atom_id res chain seq x y z
N THR A 1 1.33 19.24 17.03
CA THR A 1 1.14 18.26 18.11
C THR A 1 0.47 17.03 17.52
N TYR A 2 1.03 15.84 17.75
CA TYR A 2 0.40 14.57 17.35
C TYR A 2 -0.87 14.37 18.20
N LYS A 3 -2.02 14.18 17.55
CA LYS A 3 -3.24 13.80 18.26
C LYS A 3 -3.31 12.28 18.30
N VAL A 4 -3.49 11.71 19.50
CA VAL A 4 -3.74 10.28 19.65
C VAL A 4 -4.97 9.92 18.81
N GLY A 5 -4.75 9.09 17.79
CA GLY A 5 -5.81 8.65 16.89
C GLY A 5 -6.58 7.45 17.43
N ARG A 6 -7.46 6.90 16.58
CA ARG A 6 -8.28 5.73 16.93
C ARG A 6 -7.53 4.41 16.87
N LEU A 7 -6.33 4.38 16.23
CA LEU A 7 -5.52 3.18 16.09
C LEU A 7 -4.41 3.16 17.12
N ASN A 8 -4.16 2.01 17.70
CA ASN A 8 -3.07 1.83 18.63
C ASN A 8 -1.73 1.95 17.91
N THR A 9 -0.78 2.63 18.56
CA THR A 9 0.60 2.79 18.07
C THR A 9 1.57 2.79 19.25
N ALA A 10 2.83 2.44 18.98
CA ALA A 10 3.91 2.66 19.92
C ALA A 10 4.06 4.17 20.23
N ASN A 11 4.84 4.47 21.25
CA ASN A 11 5.04 5.83 21.73
C ASN A 11 5.55 6.76 20.62
N ILE A 12 4.90 7.91 20.44
CA ILE A 12 5.29 8.95 19.50
C ILE A 12 6.19 9.96 20.23
N LYS A 13 7.44 10.04 19.80
CA LYS A 13 8.44 10.96 20.36
C LYS A 13 8.26 12.37 19.85
N GLY A 14 7.87 12.53 18.58
CA GLY A 14 7.68 13.83 17.99
C GLY A 14 7.17 13.78 16.56
N VAL A 15 6.72 14.94 16.09
CA VAL A 15 6.39 15.19 14.69
C VAL A 15 7.19 16.38 14.21
N TYR A 16 7.99 16.16 13.20
CA TYR A 16 8.89 17.17 12.65
C TYR A 16 8.39 17.63 11.28
N HIS A 17 8.66 18.86 10.95
CA HIS A 17 8.40 19.44 9.64
C HIS A 17 9.50 20.42 9.27
N ASN A 18 9.71 20.56 7.98
CA ASN A 18 10.64 21.55 7.45
C ASN A 18 9.82 22.66 6.77
N PRO A 19 9.99 23.94 7.15
CA PRO A 19 9.28 25.05 6.50
C PRO A 19 9.50 25.13 4.99
N LYS A 20 10.67 24.69 4.51
CA LYS A 20 10.98 24.61 3.08
C LYS A 20 10.14 23.56 2.35
N TYR A 21 9.69 22.51 3.06
CA TYR A 21 8.87 21.42 2.51
C TYR A 21 7.61 21.22 3.39
N PRO A 22 6.64 22.13 3.34
CA PRO A 22 5.53 22.17 4.31
C PRO A 22 4.61 20.95 4.27
N LEU A 23 4.60 20.22 3.13
CA LEU A 23 3.83 18.98 2.97
C LEU A 23 4.53 17.76 3.56
N LEU A 24 5.87 17.81 3.72
CA LEU A 24 6.64 16.72 4.31
C LEU A 24 6.53 16.75 5.84
N LYS A 25 6.13 15.63 6.42
CA LYS A 25 6.08 15.42 7.86
C LYS A 25 6.84 14.15 8.22
N VAL A 26 7.62 14.21 9.28
CA VAL A 26 8.34 13.06 9.83
C VAL A 26 7.78 12.75 11.21
N ILE A 27 7.30 11.52 11.40
CA ILE A 27 6.79 11.05 12.70
C ILE A 27 7.89 10.18 13.31
N ASP A 28 8.52 10.66 14.39
CA ASP A 28 9.48 9.90 15.18
C ASP A 28 8.74 9.13 16.26
N LYS A 29 8.93 7.81 16.30
CA LYS A 29 8.26 6.91 17.22
C LYS A 29 9.16 5.72 17.60
N ASP A 30 8.81 5.04 18.67
CA ASP A 30 9.45 3.78 19.04
C ASP A 30 9.20 2.72 17.96
N ASN A 31 10.22 1.89 17.68
CA ASN A 31 10.11 0.85 16.66
C ASN A 31 9.15 -0.27 17.12
N ALA A 32 8.08 -0.46 16.36
CA ALA A 32 7.12 -1.54 16.54
C ALA A 32 6.68 -2.14 15.18
N GLY A 33 7.56 -2.05 14.18
CA GLY A 33 7.37 -2.61 12.85
C GLY A 33 6.62 -1.70 11.87
N LYS A 34 6.46 -2.20 10.62
CA LYS A 34 5.83 -1.48 9.50
C LYS A 34 4.36 -1.16 9.79
N ALA A 35 3.59 -2.15 10.22
CA ALA A 35 2.16 -2.02 10.53
C ALA A 35 1.86 -0.89 11.53
N ASP A 36 2.64 -0.81 12.61
CA ASP A 36 2.51 0.24 13.61
C ASP A 36 2.86 1.63 13.05
N SER A 37 3.86 1.71 12.18
CA SER A 37 4.25 2.95 11.51
C SER A 37 3.16 3.44 10.55
N LEU A 38 2.50 2.54 9.83
CA LEU A 38 1.35 2.85 8.99
C LEU A 38 0.18 3.36 9.84
N ASN A 39 -0.14 2.73 10.96
CA ASN A 39 -1.17 3.19 11.89
C ASN A 39 -0.87 4.61 12.41
N ALA A 40 0.38 4.92 12.73
CA ALA A 40 0.78 6.25 13.15
C ALA A 40 0.54 7.30 12.05
N GLY A 41 0.88 6.98 10.81
CA GLY A 41 0.62 7.83 9.65
C GLY A 41 -0.89 8.05 9.40
N ILE A 42 -1.69 6.99 9.50
CA ILE A 42 -3.15 7.04 9.37
C ILE A 42 -3.77 7.92 10.44
N ASN A 43 -3.36 7.78 11.70
CA ASN A 43 -3.82 8.63 12.79
C ASN A 43 -3.50 10.11 12.54
N TYR A 44 -2.30 10.39 12.04
CA TYR A 44 -1.86 11.76 11.78
C TYR A 44 -2.55 12.41 10.58
N SER A 45 -2.82 11.63 9.53
CA SER A 45 -3.45 12.14 8.30
C SER A 45 -4.87 12.68 8.56
N SER A 46 -5.19 13.83 7.97
CA SER A 46 -6.55 14.40 7.96
C SER A 46 -7.32 14.07 6.67
N LYS A 47 -6.70 13.35 5.73
CA LYS A 47 -7.27 13.06 4.41
C LYS A 47 -8.22 11.87 4.45
N GLU A 48 -9.16 11.85 3.50
CA GLU A 48 -10.14 10.76 3.35
C GLU A 48 -9.48 9.46 2.88
N TYR A 49 -8.50 9.57 2.00
CA TYR A 49 -7.70 8.46 1.50
C TYR A 49 -6.24 8.63 1.91
N TYR A 50 -5.54 7.51 2.05
CA TYR A 50 -4.10 7.47 2.20
C TYR A 50 -3.52 6.40 1.28
N CYS A 51 -2.30 6.61 0.82
CA CYS A 51 -1.53 5.65 0.04
C CYS A 51 -0.38 5.11 0.87
N CYS A 52 -0.23 3.78 0.90
CA CYS A 52 0.98 3.13 1.42
C CYS A 52 1.96 2.91 0.29
N ILE A 53 3.23 3.21 0.56
CA ILE A 53 4.34 3.03 -0.38
C ILE A 53 5.52 2.51 0.43
N ASP A 54 6.25 1.52 -0.08
CA ASP A 54 7.51 1.08 0.50
C ASP A 54 8.63 2.11 0.21
N SER A 55 9.62 2.18 1.08
CA SER A 55 10.67 3.20 1.01
C SER A 55 11.58 3.08 -0.21
N ASP A 56 11.61 1.91 -0.85
CA ASP A 56 12.35 1.57 -2.05
C ASP A 56 11.51 1.64 -3.32
N SER A 57 10.27 2.08 -3.21
CA SER A 57 9.31 2.11 -4.31
C SER A 57 9.24 3.48 -4.98
N LEU A 58 9.14 3.48 -6.31
CA LEU A 58 8.99 4.65 -7.15
C LEU A 58 7.63 4.60 -7.87
N LEU A 59 6.85 5.66 -7.76
CA LEU A 59 5.59 5.79 -8.48
C LEU A 59 5.80 6.48 -9.83
N GLU A 60 5.06 6.06 -10.85
CA GLU A 60 4.90 6.89 -12.05
C GLU A 60 4.14 8.17 -11.71
N ASP A 61 4.42 9.26 -12.40
CA ASP A 61 3.93 10.61 -12.09
C ASP A 61 2.40 10.70 -11.99
N ASP A 62 1.69 9.90 -12.76
CA ASP A 62 0.23 9.85 -12.82
C ASP A 62 -0.38 8.66 -12.05
N ALA A 63 0.43 7.85 -11.37
CA ALA A 63 -0.02 6.62 -10.72
C ALA A 63 -1.13 6.87 -9.68
N LEU A 64 -0.95 7.87 -8.81
CA LEU A 64 -1.97 8.23 -7.82
C LEU A 64 -3.25 8.78 -8.46
N LEU A 65 -3.11 9.56 -9.53
CA LEU A 65 -4.26 10.08 -10.28
C LEU A 65 -5.06 8.95 -10.93
N LYS A 66 -4.38 7.96 -11.49
CA LYS A 66 -5.02 6.76 -12.06
C LYS A 66 -5.77 5.94 -11.01
N LEU A 67 -5.19 5.77 -9.80
CA LEU A 67 -5.91 5.13 -8.69
C LEU A 67 -7.13 5.95 -8.26
N ALA A 68 -6.99 7.26 -8.12
CA ALA A 68 -8.10 8.14 -7.77
C ALA A 68 -9.23 8.07 -8.81
N ALA A 69 -8.91 8.12 -10.09
CA ALA A 69 -9.89 7.95 -11.17
C ALA A 69 -10.60 6.59 -11.07
N ALA A 70 -9.86 5.49 -10.91
CA ALA A 70 -10.43 4.15 -10.75
C ALA A 70 -11.34 4.01 -9.53
N SER A 71 -11.17 4.84 -8.49
CA SER A 71 -12.07 4.84 -7.32
C SER A 71 -13.46 5.39 -7.63
N LEU A 72 -13.60 6.19 -8.67
CA LEU A 72 -14.83 6.87 -9.05
C LEU A 72 -15.62 6.11 -10.13
N ASP A 73 -14.98 5.18 -10.85
CA ASP A 73 -15.55 4.56 -12.06
C ASP A 73 -16.80 3.69 -11.82
N HIS A 74 -17.06 3.25 -10.59
CA HIS A 74 -18.08 2.24 -10.34
C HIS A 74 -19.36 2.76 -9.69
N GLY A 75 -19.43 4.05 -9.31
CA GLY A 75 -20.59 4.63 -8.62
C GLY A 75 -20.94 3.97 -7.27
N ILE A 76 -20.08 3.09 -6.76
CA ILE A 76 -20.19 2.42 -5.46
C ILE A 76 -18.90 2.66 -4.64
N GLU A 77 -19.03 2.50 -3.33
CA GLU A 77 -17.90 2.74 -2.44
C GLU A 77 -16.70 1.82 -2.75
N THR A 78 -15.51 2.43 -2.90
CA THR A 78 -14.25 1.72 -3.10
C THR A 78 -13.36 1.92 -1.85
N PRO A 79 -13.42 0.99 -0.89
CA PRO A 79 -12.68 1.12 0.37
C PRO A 79 -11.17 0.90 0.21
N ALA A 80 -10.74 0.18 -0.83
CA ALA A 80 -9.35 -0.12 -1.10
C ALA A 80 -9.10 -0.37 -2.59
N LEU A 81 -7.95 0.13 -3.09
CA LEU A 81 -7.49 -0.04 -4.47
C LEU A 81 -6.02 -0.42 -4.49
N GLY A 82 -5.67 -1.40 -5.32
CA GLY A 82 -4.29 -1.76 -5.60
C GLY A 82 -3.82 -1.22 -6.95
N GLY A 83 -2.57 -0.78 -7.00
CA GLY A 83 -1.87 -0.50 -8.24
C GLY A 83 -1.01 -1.67 -8.70
N ASN A 84 -0.47 -1.54 -9.89
CA ASN A 84 0.44 -2.49 -10.51
C ASN A 84 1.85 -2.31 -9.95
N VAL A 85 2.50 -3.40 -9.54
CA VAL A 85 3.87 -3.38 -9.03
C VAL A 85 4.78 -4.10 -10.03
N LEU A 86 5.87 -3.45 -10.38
CA LEU A 86 6.85 -3.91 -11.35
C LEU A 86 8.25 -3.88 -10.73
N PRO A 87 9.14 -4.82 -11.06
CA PRO A 87 10.54 -4.76 -10.65
C PRO A 87 11.27 -3.60 -11.32
N SER A 88 12.02 -2.84 -10.55
CA SER A 88 12.88 -1.76 -11.05
C SER A 88 14.26 -2.25 -11.48
N ASN A 89 14.63 -3.49 -11.15
CA ASN A 89 15.90 -4.09 -11.49
C ASN A 89 16.16 -4.05 -13.00
N GLY A 90 17.33 -3.54 -13.39
CA GLY A 90 17.72 -3.33 -14.79
C GLY A 90 17.22 -2.01 -15.39
N CYS A 91 16.29 -1.30 -14.76
CA CYS A 91 15.83 0.02 -15.22
C CYS A 91 16.83 1.12 -14.89
N SER A 92 16.82 2.19 -15.66
CA SER A 92 17.59 3.41 -15.34
C SER A 92 16.72 4.38 -14.58
N VAL A 93 17.22 4.83 -13.41
CA VAL A 93 16.54 5.78 -12.53
C VAL A 93 17.29 7.10 -12.51
N GLU A 94 16.63 8.21 -12.77
CA GLU A 94 17.16 9.55 -12.65
C GLU A 94 16.21 10.42 -11.82
N ARG A 95 16.73 11.04 -10.77
CA ARG A 95 15.97 11.95 -9.89
C ARG A 95 14.65 11.36 -9.35
N GLY A 96 14.61 10.04 -9.10
CA GLY A 96 13.42 9.37 -8.62
C GLY A 96 12.41 8.94 -9.69
N HIS A 97 12.74 9.07 -10.97
CA HIS A 97 11.90 8.66 -12.09
C HIS A 97 12.54 7.54 -12.90
N ILE A 98 11.76 6.60 -13.37
CA ILE A 98 12.22 5.55 -14.30
C ILE A 98 12.31 6.18 -15.70
N VAL A 99 13.53 6.42 -16.17
CA VAL A 99 13.78 7.04 -17.49
C VAL A 99 13.91 6.02 -18.62
N LYS A 100 14.40 4.81 -18.29
CA LYS A 100 14.47 3.70 -19.24
C LYS A 100 14.05 2.40 -18.57
N LYS A 101 13.19 1.66 -19.25
CA LYS A 101 12.63 0.38 -18.77
C LYS A 101 13.33 -0.76 -19.47
N TYR A 102 14.02 -1.59 -18.72
CA TYR A 102 14.69 -2.80 -19.21
C TYR A 102 14.30 -4.00 -18.35
N LEU A 103 14.42 -5.18 -18.94
CA LEU A 103 14.28 -6.42 -18.17
C LEU A 103 15.53 -6.66 -17.31
N PRO A 104 15.36 -7.24 -16.12
CA PRO A 104 16.49 -7.67 -15.30
C PRO A 104 17.42 -8.62 -16.08
N GLN A 105 18.73 -8.56 -15.80
CA GLN A 105 19.72 -9.41 -16.45
C GLN A 105 20.04 -10.68 -15.63
N THR A 106 19.62 -10.72 -14.37
CA THR A 106 19.86 -11.82 -13.43
C THR A 106 18.62 -12.71 -13.31
N ALA A 107 18.83 -14.00 -13.04
CA ALA A 107 17.76 -15.01 -13.07
C ALA A 107 16.66 -14.75 -12.02
N VAL A 108 17.03 -14.40 -10.79
CA VAL A 108 16.06 -14.22 -9.69
C VAL A 108 15.11 -13.05 -9.98
N PRO A 109 15.56 -11.82 -10.28
CA PRO A 109 14.69 -10.74 -10.69
C PRO A 109 13.89 -11.03 -11.97
N MET A 110 14.45 -11.81 -12.92
CA MET A 110 13.72 -12.21 -14.13
C MET A 110 12.53 -13.10 -13.78
N PHE A 111 12.71 -14.15 -12.96
CA PHE A 111 11.62 -14.99 -12.48
C PHE A 111 10.59 -14.20 -11.70
N GLN A 112 11.03 -13.26 -10.87
CA GLN A 112 10.15 -12.41 -10.09
C GLN A 112 9.35 -11.45 -10.99
N THR A 113 9.93 -10.97 -12.09
CA THR A 113 9.22 -10.19 -13.11
C THR A 113 8.06 -10.99 -13.71
N VAL A 114 8.31 -12.24 -14.11
CA VAL A 114 7.27 -13.12 -14.66
C VAL A 114 6.17 -13.36 -13.63
N GLU A 115 6.55 -13.63 -12.38
CA GLU A 115 5.58 -13.87 -11.30
C GLU A 115 4.75 -12.59 -10.99
N TYR A 116 5.36 -11.41 -11.03
CA TYR A 116 4.63 -10.15 -10.85
C TYR A 116 3.64 -9.90 -11.97
N ILE A 117 4.04 -10.11 -13.23
CA ILE A 117 3.14 -10.01 -14.38
C ILE A 117 1.95 -10.96 -14.21
N ARG A 118 2.20 -12.22 -13.86
CA ARG A 118 1.15 -13.21 -13.61
C ARG A 118 0.23 -12.80 -12.46
N ALA A 119 0.81 -12.43 -11.32
CA ALA A 119 0.07 -12.13 -10.11
C ALA A 119 -0.74 -10.82 -10.24
N PHE A 120 -0.13 -9.78 -10.77
CA PHE A 120 -0.73 -8.44 -10.83
C PHE A 120 -1.61 -8.27 -12.08
N MET A 121 -1.11 -8.56 -13.27
CA MET A 121 -1.84 -8.28 -14.51
C MET A 121 -2.89 -9.34 -14.87
N ALA A 122 -2.72 -10.59 -14.45
CA ALA A 122 -3.73 -11.63 -14.67
C ALA A 122 -4.56 -11.90 -13.40
N GLY A 123 -3.91 -12.32 -12.31
CA GLY A 123 -4.58 -12.77 -11.09
C GLY A 123 -5.40 -11.67 -10.43
N ARG A 124 -4.76 -10.55 -10.05
CA ARG A 124 -5.45 -9.46 -9.32
C ARG A 124 -6.47 -8.75 -10.18
N LEU A 125 -6.19 -8.55 -11.46
CA LEU A 125 -7.15 -7.94 -12.38
C LEU A 125 -8.41 -8.81 -12.51
N GLY A 126 -8.25 -10.13 -12.69
CA GLY A 126 -9.37 -11.08 -12.77
C GLY A 126 -10.20 -11.10 -11.49
N LEU A 127 -9.55 -11.24 -10.33
CA LEU A 127 -10.23 -11.24 -9.03
C LEU A 127 -10.94 -9.90 -8.72
N SER A 128 -10.35 -8.78 -9.13
CA SER A 128 -10.99 -7.46 -9.00
C SER A 128 -12.29 -7.37 -9.82
N ARG A 129 -12.33 -7.99 -11.00
CA ARG A 129 -13.53 -7.98 -11.86
C ARG A 129 -14.74 -8.63 -11.20
N ILE A 130 -14.53 -9.68 -10.42
CA ILE A 130 -15.60 -10.40 -9.69
C ILE A 130 -15.72 -9.98 -8.22
N ASN A 131 -15.05 -8.89 -7.82
CA ASN A 131 -15.02 -8.38 -6.43
C ASN A 131 -14.52 -9.42 -5.40
N CYS A 132 -13.55 -10.24 -5.79
CA CYS A 132 -12.91 -11.26 -4.96
C CYS A 132 -11.42 -10.96 -4.72
N LEU A 133 -10.98 -9.72 -4.86
CA LEU A 133 -9.62 -9.31 -4.58
C LEU A 133 -9.37 -9.31 -3.07
N LEU A 134 -8.49 -10.18 -2.62
CA LEU A 134 -8.18 -10.37 -1.20
C LEU A 134 -6.87 -9.72 -0.75
N ILE A 135 -6.06 -9.25 -1.69
CA ILE A 135 -4.75 -8.66 -1.37
C ILE A 135 -4.49 -7.41 -2.20
N ILE A 136 -4.03 -6.37 -1.53
CA ILE A 136 -3.44 -5.17 -2.13
C ILE A 136 -2.01 -5.11 -1.65
N SER A 137 -1.06 -4.89 -2.56
CA SER A 137 0.35 -4.86 -2.19
C SER A 137 0.67 -3.70 -1.25
N GLY A 138 1.43 -3.99 -0.20
CA GLY A 138 1.95 -2.97 0.72
C GLY A 138 2.95 -2.00 0.07
N ALA A 139 3.45 -2.35 -1.13
CA ALA A 139 4.28 -1.44 -1.91
C ALA A 139 3.49 -0.33 -2.61
N PHE A 140 2.22 -0.58 -2.95
CA PHE A 140 1.37 0.43 -3.60
C PHE A 140 -0.12 0.13 -3.45
N GLY A 141 -0.75 0.77 -2.46
CA GLY A 141 -2.18 0.66 -2.21
C GLY A 141 -2.80 1.96 -1.73
N LEU A 142 -3.98 2.28 -2.25
CA LEU A 142 -4.81 3.42 -1.85
C LEU A 142 -5.99 2.92 -1.01
N PHE A 143 -6.17 3.47 0.18
CA PHE A 143 -7.18 3.01 1.13
C PHE A 143 -8.03 4.16 1.64
N ARG A 144 -9.33 3.92 1.79
CA ARG A 144 -10.24 4.85 2.45
C ARG A 144 -10.04 4.76 3.96
N LYS A 145 -9.51 5.85 4.54
CA LYS A 145 -9.10 5.92 5.95
C LYS A 145 -10.20 5.46 6.91
N GLU A 146 -11.44 5.92 6.71
CA GLU A 146 -12.58 5.57 7.57
C GLU A 146 -12.79 4.05 7.64
N ARG A 147 -12.63 3.33 6.52
CA ARG A 147 -12.85 1.88 6.45
C ARG A 147 -11.73 1.10 7.10
N VAL A 148 -10.50 1.60 6.97
CA VAL A 148 -9.34 1.01 7.67
C VAL A 148 -9.46 1.21 9.17
N VAL A 149 -9.87 2.39 9.63
CA VAL A 149 -10.10 2.65 11.05
C VAL A 149 -11.25 1.80 11.59
N ALA A 150 -12.35 1.64 10.85
CA ALA A 150 -13.46 0.77 11.24
C ALA A 150 -13.06 -0.73 11.31
N ALA A 151 -12.10 -1.14 10.47
CA ALA A 151 -11.52 -2.48 10.53
C ALA A 151 -10.46 -2.66 11.63
N GLY A 152 -10.11 -1.60 12.40
CA GLY A 152 -9.12 -1.64 13.48
C GLY A 152 -7.68 -1.35 13.05
N GLY A 153 -7.43 -0.88 11.80
CA GLY A 153 -6.09 -0.57 11.30
C GLY A 153 -5.25 -1.79 10.95
N TYR A 154 -3.95 -1.60 10.79
CA TYR A 154 -2.99 -2.69 10.61
C TYR A 154 -2.71 -3.36 11.96
N LEU A 155 -2.68 -4.70 12.00
CA LEU A 155 -2.34 -5.45 13.20
C LEU A 155 -0.85 -5.29 13.50
N SER A 156 -0.51 -4.74 14.65
CA SER A 156 0.87 -4.53 15.09
C SER A 156 1.27 -5.56 16.15
N ARG A 157 2.60 -5.69 16.37
CA ARG A 157 3.15 -6.60 17.40
C ARG A 157 2.66 -6.32 18.82
N SER A 158 2.16 -5.12 19.08
CA SER A 158 1.60 -4.74 20.40
C SER A 158 0.23 -5.36 20.67
N GLU A 159 -0.41 -5.99 19.70
CA GLU A 159 -1.69 -6.68 19.85
C GLU A 159 -1.51 -8.20 20.00
N LYS A 160 -2.52 -8.89 20.55
CA LYS A 160 -2.55 -10.28 21.05
C LYS A 160 -1.86 -11.38 20.21
N PHE A 161 -1.40 -11.09 19.01
CA PHE A 161 -0.82 -12.10 18.10
C PHE A 161 0.71 -12.16 18.08
N GLY A 162 1.44 -11.22 18.72
CA GLY A 162 2.86 -11.32 19.06
C GLY A 162 3.89 -11.65 17.97
N LYS A 163 3.48 -11.85 16.73
CA LYS A 163 4.35 -12.15 15.59
C LYS A 163 4.05 -11.19 14.44
N ASP A 164 5.08 -10.77 13.70
CA ASP A 164 4.87 -10.15 12.40
C ASP A 164 4.10 -11.14 11.54
N THR A 165 2.89 -10.79 11.18
CA THR A 165 2.13 -11.58 10.23
C THR A 165 2.70 -11.30 8.84
N VAL A 166 3.36 -12.31 8.27
CA VAL A 166 3.64 -12.32 6.84
C VAL A 166 2.26 -12.34 6.15
N GLY A 167 1.82 -11.17 5.63
CA GLY A 167 0.51 -11.04 4.96
C GLY A 167 -0.44 -10.01 5.60
N GLU A 168 0.09 -9.02 6.33
CA GLU A 168 -0.69 -7.90 6.87
C GLU A 168 -1.56 -7.22 5.82
N ASP A 169 -1.10 -7.21 4.57
CA ASP A 169 -1.80 -6.62 3.43
C ASP A 169 -3.07 -7.39 3.06
N MET A 170 -2.99 -8.73 3.05
CA MET A 170 -4.16 -9.58 2.81
C MET A 170 -5.13 -9.51 3.98
N GLU A 171 -4.61 -9.60 5.18
CA GLU A 171 -5.39 -9.61 6.41
C GLU A 171 -6.25 -8.34 6.54
N LEU A 172 -5.67 -7.16 6.28
CA LEU A 172 -6.41 -5.89 6.31
C LEU A 172 -7.54 -5.86 5.26
N VAL A 173 -7.28 -6.29 4.03
CA VAL A 173 -8.28 -6.30 2.95
C VAL A 173 -9.44 -7.23 3.29
N VAL A 174 -9.17 -8.40 3.88
CA VAL A 174 -10.18 -9.34 4.34
C VAL A 174 -11.03 -8.74 5.46
N ARG A 175 -10.42 -8.07 6.45
CA ARG A 175 -11.16 -7.40 7.53
C ARG A 175 -12.01 -6.24 7.02
N ILE A 176 -11.49 -5.41 6.11
CA ILE A 176 -12.28 -4.36 5.46
C ILE A 176 -13.50 -4.98 4.76
N SER A 177 -13.29 -6.03 3.99
CA SER A 177 -14.39 -6.73 3.28
C SER A 177 -15.44 -7.30 4.24
N ARG A 178 -15.00 -7.86 5.37
CA ARG A 178 -15.88 -8.35 6.43
C ARG A 178 -16.71 -7.20 7.03
N VAL A 179 -16.09 -6.11 7.45
CA VAL A 179 -16.78 -4.94 8.02
C VAL A 179 -17.81 -4.35 7.05
N MET A 180 -17.46 -4.24 5.75
CA MET A 180 -18.39 -3.74 4.73
C MET A 180 -19.62 -4.64 4.57
N ARG A 181 -19.45 -5.97 4.64
CA ARG A 181 -20.54 -6.94 4.57
C ARG A 181 -21.40 -6.93 5.84
N GLU A 182 -20.81 -6.88 7.02
CA GLU A 182 -21.51 -6.77 8.30
C GLU A 182 -22.38 -5.50 8.36
N GLN A 183 -21.92 -4.41 7.73
CA GLN A 183 -22.66 -3.14 7.62
C GLN A 183 -23.64 -3.11 6.44
N CYS A 184 -23.86 -4.21 5.72
CA CYS A 184 -24.70 -4.30 4.53
C CYS A 184 -24.41 -3.24 3.46
N ARG A 185 -23.13 -2.81 3.33
CA ARG A 185 -22.72 -1.81 2.35
C ARG A 185 -22.38 -2.43 1.01
N LYS A 186 -22.80 -1.76 -0.07
CA LYS A 186 -22.30 -2.07 -1.41
C LYS A 186 -20.91 -1.49 -1.57
N TYR A 187 -19.94 -2.32 -1.92
CA TYR A 187 -18.54 -1.92 -2.08
C TYR A 187 -17.84 -2.74 -3.15
N ARG A 188 -16.69 -2.24 -3.58
CA ARG A 188 -15.80 -2.95 -4.48
C ARG A 188 -14.34 -2.71 -4.09
N ILE A 189 -13.56 -3.79 -3.99
CA ILE A 189 -12.11 -3.72 -3.90
C ILE A 189 -11.56 -3.77 -5.33
N CYS A 190 -10.87 -2.72 -5.75
CA CYS A 190 -10.44 -2.54 -7.12
C CYS A 190 -8.94 -2.75 -7.31
N TYR A 191 -8.57 -3.03 -8.55
CA TYR A 191 -7.19 -3.09 -9.00
C TYR A 191 -7.06 -2.29 -10.31
N SER A 192 -6.04 -1.42 -10.38
CA SER A 192 -5.72 -0.61 -11.55
C SER A 192 -4.40 -1.08 -12.18
N PHE A 193 -4.47 -1.71 -13.33
CA PHE A 193 -3.31 -2.26 -14.02
C PHE A 193 -2.40 -1.20 -14.66
N ASN A 194 -2.89 0.01 -14.85
CA ASN A 194 -2.19 1.13 -15.48
C ASN A 194 -1.61 2.14 -14.47
N ALA A 195 -1.86 1.96 -13.18
CA ALA A 195 -1.24 2.72 -12.11
C ALA A 195 0.02 1.99 -11.64
N ASN A 196 1.18 2.40 -12.10
CA ASN A 196 2.42 1.66 -11.92
C ASN A 196 3.25 2.18 -10.75
N CYS A 197 3.79 1.21 -10.01
CA CYS A 197 4.80 1.36 -8.98
C CYS A 197 5.99 0.45 -9.34
N TRP A 198 7.20 0.93 -9.15
CA TRP A 198 8.43 0.20 -9.39
C TRP A 198 9.15 -0.01 -8.07
N THR A 199 9.53 -1.25 -7.77
CA THR A 199 10.22 -1.61 -6.54
C THR A 199 11.43 -2.48 -6.84
N GLU A 200 12.46 -2.39 -6.02
CA GLU A 200 13.63 -3.24 -6.14
C GLU A 200 13.30 -4.64 -5.59
N VAL A 201 13.70 -5.66 -6.33
CA VAL A 201 13.57 -7.04 -5.89
C VAL A 201 14.95 -7.67 -5.65
N PRO A 202 15.07 -8.66 -4.74
CA PRO A 202 16.35 -9.27 -4.40
C PRO A 202 17.08 -9.81 -5.63
N GLU A 203 18.38 -9.55 -5.74
CA GLU A 203 19.24 -10.05 -6.83
C GLU A 203 19.58 -11.52 -6.68
N SER A 204 19.49 -12.09 -5.49
CA SER A 204 19.81 -13.47 -5.18
C SER A 204 18.80 -14.10 -4.22
N SER A 205 18.77 -15.45 -4.19
CA SER A 205 17.92 -16.23 -3.27
C SER A 205 18.33 -16.13 -1.79
N ARG A 206 19.40 -15.39 -1.46
CA ARG A 206 19.90 -15.16 -0.09
C ARG A 206 19.77 -13.69 0.33
N GLY A 207 19.01 -12.90 -0.38
CA GLY A 207 18.69 -11.50 -0.04
C GLY A 207 17.59 -11.37 0.99
#